data_16f9eb5a627a4fa2b4f1608e357f60bb
#
_entry.id   16f9eb5a627a4fa2b4f1608e357f60bb
#
_cell.length_a   1.000
_cell.length_b   1.000
_cell.length_c   1.000
_cell.angle_alpha   90.00
_cell.angle_beta   90.00
_cell.angle_gamma   90.00
#
_symmetry.space_group_name_H-M   'P 1'
#
loop_
_entity.id
_entity.type
_entity.pdbx_description
1 polymer ?
#
loop_
_entity_poly.entity_id
_entity_poly.type
_entity_poly.pdbx_seq_one_letter_code
_entity_poly.pdbx_strand_id
1 'polypeptide(L)'
;ELYRNLASQNYAAEILIAKLDLVSGSMFRYVSTQWDSIKAEEVKLCEEGIKRYSGYPRTAILKNRLAQLEQPTLSASTNNTVYPGQQLGIKLEYKNVQKVIVQIYRSSKTPLQAAAHTSAKKSSGSTLGQLVNEKTFSLLLPNTYSQQDTTLHISMDQPGLYECVVTVPGQQLKTINTVSVTRLAAIYRNLSGNKQEVMVTDYLSGKPVDGAIVTYYGGQRRNCLLYTSPSPRDRT
;
A
#
# COMPACT_ATOMS: atom_id res chain seq x y z
N GLU A 1 33.16 -23.09 16.84
CA GLU A 1 33.91 -24.26 17.31
C GLU A 1 32.99 -25.28 18.01
N LEU A 2 32.18 -24.86 19.00
CA LEU A 2 31.24 -25.72 19.73
C LEU A 2 30.26 -26.45 18.78
N TYR A 3 29.69 -25.75 17.80
CA TYR A 3 28.79 -26.37 16.83
C TYR A 3 29.46 -27.47 16.01
N ARG A 4 30.72 -27.28 15.57
CA ARG A 4 31.43 -28.30 14.80
C ARG A 4 31.62 -29.60 15.58
N ASN A 5 31.90 -29.49 16.87
CA ASN A 5 32.13 -30.64 17.74
C ASN A 5 30.85 -31.42 18.06
N LEU A 6 29.70 -30.74 18.08
CA LEU A 6 28.41 -31.31 18.47
C LEU A 6 27.43 -31.53 17.29
N ALA A 7 27.84 -31.23 16.05
CA ALA A 7 26.98 -31.24 14.87
C ALA A 7 26.33 -32.60 14.55
N SER A 8 26.86 -33.71 15.08
CA SER A 8 26.28 -35.04 14.94
C SER A 8 25.10 -35.30 15.92
N GLN A 9 24.93 -34.45 16.91
CA GLN A 9 23.89 -34.62 17.94
C GLN A 9 22.65 -33.77 17.59
N ASN A 10 21.45 -34.36 17.75
CA ASN A 10 20.21 -33.66 17.42
C ASN A 10 19.99 -32.35 18.19
N TYR A 11 20.46 -32.26 19.44
CA TYR A 11 20.38 -31.05 20.25
C TYR A 11 21.30 -29.93 19.76
N ALA A 12 22.21 -30.18 18.82
CA ALA A 12 23.00 -29.12 18.18
C ALA A 12 22.13 -28.14 17.39
N ALA A 13 20.86 -28.49 17.09
CA ALA A 13 19.85 -27.57 16.59
C ALA A 13 19.68 -26.33 17.50
N GLU A 14 19.84 -26.46 18.82
CA GLU A 14 19.79 -25.33 19.76
C GLU A 14 20.85 -24.27 19.50
N ILE A 15 22.02 -24.68 19.04
CA ILE A 15 23.10 -23.74 18.69
C ILE A 15 22.73 -22.93 17.44
N LEU A 16 22.07 -23.58 16.47
CA LEU A 16 21.57 -22.88 15.28
C LEU A 16 20.42 -21.92 15.61
N ILE A 17 19.50 -22.32 16.51
CA ILE A 17 18.42 -21.48 17.02
C ILE A 17 18.99 -20.25 17.75
N ALA A 18 19.95 -20.47 18.67
CA ALA A 18 20.61 -19.37 19.37
C ALA A 18 21.37 -18.44 18.42
N LYS A 19 22.04 -19.00 17.40
CA LYS A 19 22.70 -18.21 16.37
C LYS A 19 21.70 -17.40 15.54
N LEU A 20 20.54 -17.99 15.20
CA LEU A 20 19.46 -17.29 14.52
C LEU A 20 18.95 -16.09 15.35
N ASP A 21 18.74 -16.28 16.65
CA ASP A 21 18.30 -15.21 17.55
C ASP A 21 19.33 -14.07 17.64
N LEU A 22 20.62 -14.39 17.63
CA LEU A 22 21.69 -13.40 17.58
C LEU A 22 21.69 -12.61 16.27
N VAL A 23 21.60 -13.31 15.13
CA VAL A 23 21.62 -12.71 13.79
C VAL A 23 20.36 -11.86 13.55
N SER A 24 19.18 -12.31 14.00
CA SER A 24 17.92 -11.59 13.85
C SER A 24 17.68 -10.54 14.94
N GLY A 25 18.48 -10.53 16.00
CA GLY A 25 18.30 -9.66 17.16
C GLY A 25 18.52 -8.18 16.91
N SER A 26 18.11 -7.35 17.88
CA SER A 26 18.13 -5.89 17.78
C SER A 26 19.51 -5.27 17.61
N MET A 27 20.58 -5.96 18.03
CA MET A 27 21.96 -5.46 17.90
C MET A 27 22.37 -5.25 16.43
N PHE A 28 21.80 -6.00 15.49
CA PHE A 28 22.12 -5.89 14.06
C PHE A 28 21.14 -4.98 13.29
N ARG A 29 20.10 -4.44 13.94
CA ARG A 29 19.08 -3.60 13.27
C ARG A 29 19.57 -2.21 12.86
N TYR A 30 20.70 -1.75 13.39
CA TYR A 30 21.18 -0.39 13.16
C TYR A 30 22.06 -0.22 11.91
N VAL A 31 22.43 -1.28 11.23
CA VAL A 31 23.30 -1.22 10.04
C VAL A 31 22.48 -1.58 8.80
N SER A 32 21.77 -0.59 8.26
CA SER A 32 20.86 -0.78 7.12
C SER A 32 21.51 -1.41 5.86
N THR A 33 22.79 -1.15 5.64
CA THR A 33 23.55 -1.67 4.49
C THR A 33 23.82 -3.18 4.54
N GLN A 34 23.57 -3.84 5.67
CA GLN A 34 23.81 -5.27 5.85
C GLN A 34 22.55 -6.13 5.93
N TRP A 35 21.37 -5.53 5.77
CA TRP A 35 20.09 -6.25 5.92
C TRP A 35 19.98 -7.46 4.98
N ASP A 36 20.43 -7.32 3.76
CA ASP A 36 20.33 -8.38 2.76
C ASP A 36 21.23 -9.57 3.11
N SER A 37 22.44 -9.30 3.59
CA SER A 37 23.36 -10.35 4.04
C SER A 37 22.84 -11.05 5.31
N ILE A 38 22.25 -10.31 6.23
CA ILE A 38 21.62 -10.85 7.45
C ILE A 38 20.48 -11.80 7.10
N LYS A 39 19.58 -11.39 6.20
CA LYS A 39 18.45 -12.23 5.77
C LYS A 39 18.93 -13.50 5.05
N ALA A 40 19.93 -13.40 4.21
CA ALA A 40 20.53 -14.56 3.54
C ALA A 40 21.18 -15.52 4.55
N GLU A 41 21.82 -15.02 5.62
CA GLU A 41 22.35 -15.85 6.69
C GLU A 41 21.24 -16.51 7.52
N GLU A 42 20.18 -15.79 7.87
CA GLU A 42 19.01 -16.37 8.55
C GLU A 42 18.42 -17.55 7.76
N VAL A 43 18.27 -17.42 6.43
CA VAL A 43 17.78 -18.49 5.56
C VAL A 43 18.70 -19.69 5.61
N LYS A 44 20.01 -19.49 5.44
CA LYS A 44 21.00 -20.58 5.51
C LYS A 44 20.96 -21.33 6.84
N LEU A 45 20.85 -20.63 7.96
CA LEU A 45 20.73 -21.24 9.29
C LEU A 45 19.46 -22.08 9.43
N CYS A 46 18.32 -21.54 8.93
CA CYS A 46 17.05 -22.26 8.93
C CYS A 46 17.13 -23.52 8.08
N GLU A 47 17.59 -23.44 6.84
CA GLU A 47 17.70 -24.57 5.92
C GLU A 47 18.65 -25.65 6.45
N GLU A 48 19.82 -25.25 6.97
CA GLU A 48 20.79 -26.18 7.58
C GLU A 48 20.17 -26.93 8.75
N GLY A 49 19.50 -26.22 9.68
CA GLY A 49 18.88 -26.82 10.85
C GLY A 49 17.72 -27.75 10.50
N ILE A 50 16.87 -27.35 9.53
CA ILE A 50 15.76 -28.17 9.05
C ILE A 50 16.28 -29.46 8.38
N LYS A 51 17.31 -29.35 7.55
CA LYS A 51 17.90 -30.48 6.82
C LYS A 51 18.58 -31.47 7.76
N ARG A 52 19.38 -30.98 8.72
CA ARG A 52 20.21 -31.84 9.59
C ARG A 52 19.46 -32.39 10.79
N TYR A 53 18.51 -31.63 11.33
CA TYR A 53 17.87 -31.94 12.63
C TYR A 53 16.34 -32.00 12.50
N SER A 54 15.82 -32.58 11.41
CA SER A 54 14.38 -32.65 11.11
C SER A 54 13.55 -33.35 12.18
N GLY A 55 14.16 -34.32 12.91
CA GLY A 55 13.52 -35.04 14.01
C GLY A 55 13.55 -34.33 15.36
N TYR A 56 14.26 -33.21 15.51
CA TYR A 56 14.31 -32.49 16.77
C TYR A 56 13.08 -31.57 16.92
N PRO A 57 12.29 -31.67 18.03
CA PRO A 57 11.01 -30.96 18.14
C PRO A 57 11.12 -29.45 17.95
N ARG A 58 12.16 -28.81 18.47
CA ARG A 58 12.35 -27.34 18.36
C ARG A 58 12.81 -26.86 17.00
N THR A 59 13.13 -27.76 16.06
CA THR A 59 13.37 -27.39 14.65
C THR A 59 12.13 -26.70 14.04
N ALA A 60 10.94 -26.84 14.63
CA ALA A 60 9.76 -26.07 14.26
C ALA A 60 9.99 -24.54 14.30
N ILE A 61 10.86 -24.03 15.18
CA ILE A 61 11.22 -22.60 15.26
C ILE A 61 11.88 -22.17 13.96
N LEU A 62 12.83 -22.96 13.44
CA LEU A 62 13.54 -22.69 12.19
C LEU A 62 12.58 -22.76 10.98
N LYS A 63 11.66 -23.74 10.96
CA LYS A 63 10.62 -23.88 9.93
C LYS A 63 9.71 -22.66 9.90
N ASN A 64 9.24 -22.22 11.07
CA ASN A 64 8.38 -21.05 11.17
C ASN A 64 9.10 -19.77 10.73
N ARG A 65 10.39 -19.64 11.09
CA ARG A 65 11.18 -18.48 10.67
C ARG A 65 11.39 -18.46 9.16
N LEU A 66 11.76 -19.59 8.58
CA LEU A 66 11.91 -19.71 7.13
C LEU A 66 10.60 -19.35 6.40
N ALA A 67 9.46 -19.90 6.86
CA ALA A 67 8.16 -19.57 6.29
C ALA A 67 7.82 -18.07 6.38
N GLN A 68 8.18 -17.39 7.48
CA GLN A 68 8.02 -15.93 7.61
C GLN A 68 8.91 -15.14 6.63
N LEU A 69 10.15 -15.61 6.42
CA LEU A 69 11.06 -14.97 5.47
C LEU A 69 10.58 -15.15 4.03
N GLU A 70 10.08 -16.32 3.68
CA GLU A 70 9.57 -16.66 2.34
C GLU A 70 8.17 -16.10 2.08
N GLN A 71 7.41 -15.75 3.12
CA GLN A 71 6.05 -15.25 2.98
C GLN A 71 6.01 -14.00 2.10
N PRO A 72 5.25 -14.01 0.99
CA PRO A 72 5.09 -12.84 0.16
C PRO A 72 4.25 -11.77 0.87
N THR A 73 4.62 -10.52 0.67
CA THR A 73 3.85 -9.36 1.17
C THR A 73 3.69 -8.34 0.05
N LEU A 74 2.55 -7.65 0.05
CA LEU A 74 2.25 -6.57 -0.87
C LEU A 74 1.47 -5.48 -0.15
N SER A 75 1.95 -4.26 -0.24
CA SER A 75 1.23 -3.03 0.10
C SER A 75 1.25 -2.10 -1.10
N ALA A 76 0.15 -1.44 -1.39
CA ALA A 76 0.08 -0.45 -2.45
C ALA A 76 -0.64 0.80 -1.96
N SER A 77 -0.11 1.96 -2.29
CA SER A 77 -0.71 3.26 -2.02
C SER A 77 -0.67 4.14 -3.27
N THR A 78 -1.66 5.02 -3.40
CA THR A 78 -1.79 5.93 -4.54
C THR A 78 -2.09 7.34 -4.05
N ASN A 79 -1.83 8.33 -4.89
CA ASN A 79 -2.42 9.65 -4.70
C ASN A 79 -3.94 9.53 -4.89
N ASN A 80 -4.71 10.15 -3.99
CA ASN A 80 -6.18 10.09 -4.03
C ASN A 80 -6.77 10.89 -5.21
N THR A 81 -5.99 11.78 -5.80
CA THR A 81 -6.43 12.66 -6.89
C THR A 81 -5.36 12.76 -7.97
N VAL A 82 -5.79 12.67 -9.22
CA VAL A 82 -4.97 12.79 -10.43
C VAL A 82 -5.69 13.70 -11.41
N TYR A 83 -4.95 14.54 -12.13
CA TYR A 83 -5.49 15.33 -13.21
C TYR A 83 -5.61 14.51 -14.51
N PRO A 84 -6.67 14.68 -15.31
CA PRO A 84 -6.81 13.99 -16.59
C PRO A 84 -5.59 14.19 -17.50
N GLY A 85 -5.08 13.10 -18.06
CA GLY A 85 -3.87 13.07 -18.88
C GLY A 85 -2.56 12.93 -18.07
N GLN A 86 -2.62 12.94 -16.74
CA GLN A 86 -1.47 12.63 -15.90
C GLN A 86 -1.38 11.13 -15.61
N GLN A 87 -0.21 10.71 -15.16
CA GLN A 87 0.01 9.35 -14.72
C GLN A 87 -0.33 9.20 -13.25
N LEU A 88 -1.12 8.17 -12.93
CA LEU A 88 -1.30 7.71 -11.56
C LEU A 88 -0.03 7.02 -11.10
N GLY A 89 0.61 7.56 -10.08
CA GLY A 89 1.70 6.90 -9.37
C GLY A 89 1.17 5.91 -8.33
N ILE A 90 1.56 4.65 -8.43
CA ILE A 90 1.22 3.59 -7.49
C ILE A 90 2.51 3.20 -6.78
N LYS A 91 2.65 3.61 -5.52
CA LYS A 91 3.77 3.19 -4.68
C LYS A 91 3.51 1.78 -4.18
N LEU A 92 4.41 0.87 -4.47
CA LEU A 92 4.38 -0.50 -3.99
C LEU A 92 5.49 -0.72 -2.96
N GLU A 93 5.14 -1.40 -1.88
CA GLU A 93 6.06 -2.05 -0.96
C GLU A 93 5.79 -3.54 -1.02
N TYR A 94 6.80 -4.33 -1.33
CA TYR A 94 6.61 -5.76 -1.57
C TYR A 94 7.81 -6.59 -1.12
N LYS A 95 7.56 -7.86 -0.85
CA LYS A 95 8.57 -8.87 -0.55
C LYS A 95 8.17 -10.19 -1.22
N ASN A 96 9.10 -10.86 -1.85
CA ASN A 96 8.90 -12.17 -2.50
C ASN A 96 7.75 -12.17 -3.55
N VAL A 97 7.58 -11.07 -4.27
CA VAL A 97 6.59 -10.91 -5.33
C VAL A 97 7.29 -10.58 -6.64
N GLN A 98 7.11 -11.43 -7.68
CA GLN A 98 7.75 -11.25 -9.00
C GLN A 98 6.91 -10.45 -9.98
N LYS A 99 5.58 -10.56 -9.85
CA LYS A 99 4.64 -9.93 -10.78
C LYS A 99 3.44 -9.42 -10.04
N VAL A 100 2.93 -8.28 -10.46
CA VAL A 100 1.64 -7.74 -10.02
C VAL A 100 0.78 -7.40 -11.23
N ILE A 101 -0.52 -7.58 -11.07
CA ILE A 101 -1.53 -7.12 -12.02
C ILE A 101 -2.19 -5.90 -11.39
N VAL A 102 -2.14 -4.79 -12.11
CA VAL A 102 -2.85 -3.56 -11.75
C VAL A 102 -4.07 -3.44 -12.64
N GLN A 103 -5.23 -3.40 -12.01
CA GLN A 103 -6.54 -3.28 -12.65
C GLN A 103 -7.18 -1.97 -12.21
N ILE A 104 -7.66 -1.19 -13.16
CA ILE A 104 -8.38 0.06 -12.92
C ILE A 104 -9.85 -0.16 -13.26
N TYR A 105 -10.69 -0.01 -12.27
CA TYR A 105 -12.15 -0.11 -12.42
C TYR A 105 -12.77 1.28 -12.28
N ARG A 106 -13.71 1.60 -13.18
CA ARG A 106 -14.56 2.78 -12.98
C ARG A 106 -15.54 2.47 -11.85
N SER A 107 -15.43 3.25 -10.76
CA SER A 107 -16.26 2.99 -9.57
C SER A 107 -17.74 3.21 -9.87
N SER A 108 -18.59 2.29 -9.40
CA SER A 108 -20.03 2.45 -9.39
C SER A 108 -20.55 3.19 -8.15
N LYS A 109 -19.64 3.51 -7.21
CA LYS A 109 -19.99 4.20 -5.96
C LYS A 109 -20.34 5.66 -6.21
N THR A 110 -21.33 6.15 -5.49
CA THR A 110 -21.59 7.59 -5.39
C THR A 110 -20.47 8.27 -4.58
N PRO A 111 -20.24 9.60 -4.77
CA PRO A 111 -19.25 10.34 -3.96
C PRO A 111 -19.48 10.19 -2.45
N LEU A 112 -20.74 10.11 -2.01
CA LEU A 112 -21.11 9.87 -0.60
C LEU A 112 -20.63 8.51 -0.11
N GLN A 113 -20.85 7.45 -0.89
CA GLN A 113 -20.39 6.10 -0.54
C GLN A 113 -18.86 6.01 -0.52
N ALA A 114 -18.18 6.70 -1.44
CA ALA A 114 -16.73 6.77 -1.46
C ALA A 114 -16.18 7.46 -0.21
N ALA A 115 -16.77 8.59 0.21
CA ALA A 115 -16.38 9.32 1.41
C ALA A 115 -16.65 8.53 2.71
N ALA A 116 -17.73 7.75 2.77
CA ALA A 116 -18.06 6.92 3.93
C ALA A 116 -17.08 5.77 4.15
N HIS A 117 -16.45 5.25 3.09
CA HIS A 117 -15.51 4.15 3.17
C HIS A 117 -14.13 4.52 3.76
N THR A 118 -13.77 5.80 3.83
CA THR A 118 -12.55 6.25 4.50
C THR A 118 -12.62 6.09 6.03
N SER A 119 -13.81 5.94 6.60
CA SER A 119 -14.03 5.86 8.05
C SER A 119 -14.47 4.48 8.57
N ALA A 120 -14.85 3.55 7.69
CA ALA A 120 -15.35 2.24 8.09
C ALA A 120 -14.37 1.11 7.70
N LYS A 121 -14.04 0.27 8.69
CA LYS A 121 -13.34 -1.00 8.53
C LYS A 121 -13.85 -1.77 7.31
N LYS A 122 -12.91 -2.23 6.47
CA LYS A 122 -13.02 -3.27 5.43
C LYS A 122 -14.40 -3.93 5.34
N SER A 123 -15.32 -3.39 4.53
CA SER A 123 -16.49 -4.15 4.12
C SER A 123 -16.05 -5.10 2.99
N SER A 124 -15.96 -6.37 3.33
CA SER A 124 -15.87 -7.48 2.40
C SER A 124 -17.12 -7.43 1.52
N GLY A 125 -17.00 -7.00 0.26
CA GLY A 125 -18.13 -6.98 -0.65
C GLY A 125 -18.29 -5.72 -1.52
N SER A 126 -17.21 -4.96 -1.74
CA SER A 126 -17.25 -3.89 -2.75
C SER A 126 -17.44 -4.50 -4.13
N THR A 127 -18.61 -4.31 -4.72
CA THR A 127 -18.83 -4.62 -6.13
C THR A 127 -17.96 -3.67 -6.95
N LEU A 128 -16.89 -4.20 -7.54
CA LEU A 128 -16.04 -3.44 -8.46
C LEU A 128 -16.91 -3.01 -9.66
N GLY A 129 -16.70 -1.81 -10.15
CA GLY A 129 -17.37 -1.33 -11.33
C GLY A 129 -16.83 -1.94 -12.63
N GLN A 130 -16.92 -1.22 -13.72
CA GLN A 130 -16.43 -1.66 -15.03
C GLN A 130 -14.91 -1.59 -15.09
N LEU A 131 -14.25 -2.67 -15.52
CA LEU A 131 -12.81 -2.70 -15.81
C LEU A 131 -12.51 -1.75 -16.98
N VAL A 132 -11.59 -0.81 -16.77
CA VAL A 132 -11.20 0.20 -17.77
C VAL A 132 -9.80 -0.07 -18.30
N ASN A 133 -8.89 -0.53 -17.44
CA ASN A 133 -7.51 -0.78 -17.78
C ASN A 133 -6.95 -1.95 -16.96
N GLU A 134 -6.09 -2.73 -17.58
CA GLU A 134 -5.34 -3.80 -16.90
C GLU A 134 -3.91 -3.82 -17.42
N LYS A 135 -2.96 -3.88 -16.52
CA LYS A 135 -1.54 -3.95 -16.86
C LYS A 135 -0.79 -4.84 -15.89
N THR A 136 0.04 -5.72 -16.45
CA THR A 136 0.94 -6.56 -15.66
C THR A 136 2.32 -5.94 -15.61
N PHE A 137 2.90 -5.92 -14.42
CA PHE A 137 4.25 -5.42 -14.16
C PHE A 137 5.12 -6.53 -13.59
N SER A 138 6.33 -6.66 -14.13
CA SER A 138 7.37 -7.50 -13.54
C SER A 138 8.14 -6.68 -12.51
N LEU A 139 8.35 -7.25 -11.33
CA LEU A 139 9.07 -6.64 -10.23
C LEU A 139 10.45 -7.26 -10.09
N LEU A 140 11.41 -6.49 -9.63
CA LEU A 140 12.73 -7.01 -9.28
C LEU A 140 12.60 -7.90 -8.05
N LEU A 141 13.18 -9.09 -8.11
CA LEU A 141 13.33 -9.99 -6.99
C LEU A 141 14.80 -10.13 -6.65
N PRO A 142 15.33 -9.31 -5.78
CA PRO A 142 16.60 -9.60 -5.17
C PRO A 142 16.42 -10.85 -4.27
N ASN A 143 17.37 -11.80 -4.31
CA ASN A 143 17.37 -12.98 -3.43
C ASN A 143 17.72 -12.61 -1.98
N THR A 144 17.15 -11.55 -1.48
CA THR A 144 17.52 -10.93 -0.20
C THR A 144 16.48 -11.12 0.89
N TYR A 145 15.28 -11.61 0.54
CA TYR A 145 14.15 -11.74 1.46
C TYR A 145 13.81 -10.44 2.21
N SER A 146 14.30 -9.31 1.70
CA SER A 146 14.05 -7.99 2.25
C SER A 146 12.88 -7.31 1.54
N GLN A 147 12.29 -6.34 2.22
CA GLN A 147 11.24 -5.51 1.64
C GLN A 147 11.83 -4.58 0.58
N GLN A 148 11.16 -4.53 -0.57
CA GLN A 148 11.50 -3.68 -1.70
C GLN A 148 10.39 -2.65 -1.91
N ASP A 149 10.73 -1.53 -2.51
CA ASP A 149 9.79 -0.49 -2.92
C ASP A 149 9.97 -0.14 -4.40
N THR A 150 8.89 0.25 -5.04
CA THR A 150 8.90 0.76 -6.41
C THR A 150 7.67 1.62 -6.66
N THR A 151 7.69 2.40 -7.73
CA THR A 151 6.53 3.17 -8.17
C THR A 151 6.15 2.77 -9.59
N LEU A 152 4.92 2.33 -9.77
CA LEU A 152 4.33 2.03 -11.07
C LEU A 152 3.54 3.23 -11.58
N HIS A 153 3.44 3.36 -12.90
CA HIS A 153 2.74 4.47 -13.54
C HIS A 153 1.71 3.97 -14.54
N ILE A 154 0.48 4.52 -14.43
CA ILE A 154 -0.64 4.24 -15.34
C ILE A 154 -1.29 5.56 -15.74
N SER A 155 -1.48 5.78 -17.04
CA SER A 155 -2.16 6.98 -17.56
C SER A 155 -3.65 6.95 -17.24
N MET A 156 -4.18 8.10 -16.82
CA MET A 156 -5.58 8.31 -16.44
C MET A 156 -6.14 9.51 -17.21
N ASP A 157 -6.92 9.26 -18.26
CA ASP A 157 -7.36 10.32 -19.18
C ASP A 157 -8.76 10.83 -18.91
N GLN A 158 -9.68 9.96 -18.49
CA GLN A 158 -11.08 10.29 -18.33
C GLN A 158 -11.41 10.71 -16.89
N PRO A 159 -12.10 11.85 -16.68
CA PRO A 159 -12.57 12.24 -15.37
C PRO A 159 -13.54 11.20 -14.78
N GLY A 160 -13.44 10.97 -13.48
CA GLY A 160 -14.29 10.04 -12.76
C GLY A 160 -13.70 9.53 -11.46
N LEU A 161 -14.45 8.69 -10.79
CA LEU A 161 -13.99 7.96 -9.61
C LEU A 161 -13.57 6.55 -10.02
N TYR A 162 -12.40 6.11 -9.58
CA TYR A 162 -11.83 4.83 -9.95
C TYR A 162 -11.37 4.04 -8.72
N GLU A 163 -11.35 2.73 -8.86
CA GLU A 163 -10.74 1.81 -7.90
C GLU A 163 -9.52 1.17 -8.56
N CYS A 164 -8.36 1.47 -8.01
CA CYS A 164 -7.09 0.85 -8.40
C CYS A 164 -6.88 -0.39 -7.56
N VAL A 165 -6.91 -1.55 -8.21
CA VAL A 165 -6.75 -2.86 -7.58
C VAL A 165 -5.41 -3.43 -7.99
N VAL A 166 -4.58 -3.77 -7.01
CA VAL A 166 -3.29 -4.43 -7.25
C VAL A 166 -3.35 -5.84 -6.67
N THR A 167 -3.07 -6.84 -7.50
CA THR A 167 -3.11 -8.26 -7.12
C THR A 167 -1.82 -8.97 -7.50
N VAL A 168 -1.52 -10.05 -6.78
CA VAL A 168 -0.41 -10.96 -7.12
C VAL A 168 -0.99 -12.21 -7.76
N PRO A 169 -0.56 -12.58 -8.99
CA PRO A 169 -1.03 -13.79 -9.66
C PRO A 169 -0.82 -15.04 -8.81
N GLY A 170 -1.86 -15.86 -8.66
CA GLY A 170 -1.79 -17.12 -7.91
C GLY A 170 -1.77 -16.98 -6.38
N GLN A 171 -1.92 -15.76 -5.84
CA GLN A 171 -1.94 -15.49 -4.41
C GLN A 171 -3.18 -14.68 -4.01
N GLN A 172 -3.57 -14.77 -2.73
CA GLN A 172 -4.70 -13.99 -2.21
C GLN A 172 -4.30 -12.54 -1.79
N LEU A 173 -3.15 -12.07 -2.24
CA LEU A 173 -2.69 -10.72 -1.96
C LEU A 173 -3.39 -9.73 -2.88
N LYS A 174 -4.12 -8.80 -2.27
CA LYS A 174 -4.91 -7.78 -2.97
C LYS A 174 -4.93 -6.48 -2.19
N THR A 175 -4.69 -5.37 -2.87
CA THR A 175 -4.90 -4.01 -2.33
C THR A 175 -5.88 -3.25 -3.21
N ILE A 176 -6.69 -2.39 -2.60
CA ILE A 176 -7.67 -1.55 -3.31
C ILE A 176 -7.49 -0.11 -2.82
N ASN A 177 -7.27 0.80 -3.76
CA ASN A 177 -7.17 2.23 -3.52
C ASN A 177 -8.21 2.97 -4.35
N THR A 178 -8.86 3.96 -3.78
CA THR A 178 -9.80 4.83 -4.49
C THR A 178 -9.07 6.05 -5.02
N VAL A 179 -9.26 6.35 -6.30
CA VAL A 179 -8.60 7.47 -7.01
C VAL A 179 -9.65 8.30 -7.71
N SER A 180 -9.60 9.61 -7.53
CA SER A 180 -10.42 10.59 -8.26
C SER A 180 -9.60 11.18 -9.39
N VAL A 181 -10.07 11.05 -10.62
CA VAL A 181 -9.51 11.75 -11.77
C VAL A 181 -10.37 12.99 -12.01
N THR A 182 -9.82 14.17 -11.76
CA THR A 182 -10.59 15.42 -11.80
C THR A 182 -9.74 16.60 -12.21
N ARG A 183 -10.38 17.59 -12.85
CA ARG A 183 -9.78 18.90 -13.14
C ARG A 183 -9.98 19.89 -12.01
N LEU A 184 -10.72 19.54 -10.96
CA LEU A 184 -11.08 20.44 -9.89
C LEU A 184 -10.22 20.20 -8.65
N ALA A 185 -9.82 21.29 -8.01
CA ALA A 185 -9.24 21.31 -6.68
C ALA A 185 -10.13 22.14 -5.74
N ALA A 186 -10.20 21.74 -4.46
CA ALA A 186 -10.95 22.48 -3.46
C ALA A 186 -9.97 22.98 -2.38
N ILE A 187 -10.00 24.28 -2.12
CA ILE A 187 -9.22 24.93 -1.06
C ILE A 187 -10.18 25.28 0.07
N TYR A 188 -9.87 24.84 1.28
CA TYR A 188 -10.69 25.05 2.46
C TYR A 188 -10.06 26.07 3.39
N ARG A 189 -10.87 26.98 3.91
CA ARG A 189 -10.50 27.90 4.95
C ARG A 189 -11.51 27.87 6.09
N ASN A 190 -11.04 27.62 7.29
CA ASN A 190 -11.87 27.71 8.49
C ASN A 190 -11.97 29.18 8.92
N LEU A 191 -13.20 29.63 9.13
CA LEU A 191 -13.53 30.95 9.66
C LEU A 191 -14.04 30.84 11.07
N SER A 192 -14.08 31.98 11.81
CA SER A 192 -14.68 32.04 13.14
C SER A 192 -16.17 31.67 13.13
N GLY A 193 -16.67 31.10 14.23
CA GLY A 193 -18.08 30.72 14.35
C GLY A 193 -18.51 29.49 13.58
N ASN A 194 -17.63 28.47 13.47
CA ASN A 194 -17.89 27.19 12.76
C ASN A 194 -18.25 27.36 11.28
N LYS A 195 -17.84 28.45 10.66
CA LYS A 195 -17.99 28.68 9.23
C LYS A 195 -16.79 28.15 8.47
N GLN A 196 -17.04 27.62 7.27
CA GLN A 196 -15.99 27.21 6.34
C GLN A 196 -16.19 27.93 5.01
N GLU A 197 -15.12 28.40 4.46
CA GLU A 197 -15.05 28.92 3.09
C GLU A 197 -14.41 27.85 2.22
N VAL A 198 -15.02 27.61 1.05
CA VAL A 198 -14.50 26.65 0.07
C VAL A 198 -14.37 27.39 -1.26
N MET A 199 -13.20 27.33 -1.83
CA MET A 199 -12.94 27.84 -3.18
C MET A 199 -12.64 26.66 -4.09
N VAL A 200 -13.35 26.53 -5.19
CA VAL A 200 -13.10 25.52 -6.22
C VAL A 200 -12.29 26.16 -7.32
N THR A 201 -11.16 25.53 -7.67
CA THR A 201 -10.27 25.99 -8.72
C THR A 201 -9.99 24.88 -9.71
N ASP A 202 -9.59 25.25 -10.92
CA ASP A 202 -8.92 24.30 -11.83
C ASP A 202 -7.57 23.91 -11.25
N TYR A 203 -7.31 22.62 -11.19
CA TYR A 203 -6.14 22.05 -10.49
C TYR A 203 -4.80 22.55 -11.03
N LEU A 204 -4.68 22.70 -12.35
CA LEU A 204 -3.40 23.11 -12.98
C LEU A 204 -3.22 24.62 -13.05
N SER A 205 -4.27 25.35 -13.45
CA SER A 205 -4.19 26.79 -13.65
C SER A 205 -4.40 27.59 -12.37
N GLY A 206 -4.98 26.98 -11.34
CA GLY A 206 -5.39 27.65 -10.11
C GLY A 206 -6.52 28.66 -10.29
N LYS A 207 -7.10 28.78 -11.50
CA LYS A 207 -8.20 29.73 -11.77
C LYS A 207 -9.46 29.28 -11.07
N PRO A 208 -10.23 30.21 -10.45
CA PRO A 208 -11.53 29.89 -9.88
C PRO A 208 -12.49 29.32 -10.92
N VAL A 209 -13.33 28.38 -10.50
CA VAL A 209 -14.38 27.79 -11.32
C VAL A 209 -15.71 28.39 -10.90
N ASP A 210 -16.32 29.18 -11.79
CA ASP A 210 -17.60 29.81 -11.56
C ASP A 210 -18.73 28.76 -11.56
N GLY A 211 -19.73 28.97 -10.69
CA GLY A 211 -20.91 28.11 -10.61
C GLY A 211 -20.64 26.71 -10.04
N ALA A 212 -19.49 26.46 -9.45
CA ALA A 212 -19.19 25.16 -8.82
C ALA A 212 -20.14 24.90 -7.65
N ILE A 213 -20.79 23.71 -7.66
CA ILE A 213 -21.63 23.24 -6.58
C ILE A 213 -20.80 22.40 -5.63
N VAL A 214 -20.69 22.84 -4.39
CA VAL A 214 -19.98 22.11 -3.33
C VAL A 214 -20.97 21.45 -2.39
N THR A 215 -20.92 20.13 -2.28
CA THR A 215 -21.76 19.37 -1.34
C THR A 215 -20.88 18.82 -0.23
N TYR A 216 -21.20 19.18 1.00
CA TYR A 216 -20.48 18.69 2.19
C TYR A 216 -21.25 17.54 2.84
N TYR A 217 -20.57 16.40 3.03
CA TYR A 217 -21.10 15.24 3.73
C TYR A 217 -20.43 15.15 5.10
N GLY A 218 -20.96 15.83 6.10
CA GLY A 218 -20.46 15.83 7.47
C GLY A 218 -21.24 14.89 8.38
N GLY A 219 -20.56 14.26 9.33
CA GLY A 219 -21.06 13.19 10.22
C GLY A 219 -22.05 13.59 11.32
N GLN A 220 -22.71 14.74 11.26
CA GLN A 220 -23.96 15.08 11.98
C GLN A 220 -24.72 16.08 11.15
N ARG A 221 -26.04 15.87 11.05
CA ARG A 221 -26.98 16.74 10.33
C ARG A 221 -26.79 18.20 10.73
N ARG A 222 -26.03 18.96 9.97
CA ARG A 222 -26.02 20.42 10.02
C ARG A 222 -26.09 20.93 8.59
N ASN A 223 -27.17 21.61 8.31
CA ASN A 223 -27.52 22.41 7.16
C ASN A 223 -26.48 22.49 6.05
N CYS A 224 -26.80 21.89 4.91
CA CYS A 224 -26.12 22.08 3.64
C CYS A 224 -26.20 23.57 3.28
N LEU A 225 -25.09 24.28 3.35
CA LEU A 225 -24.95 25.61 2.78
C LEU A 225 -24.36 25.43 1.39
N LEU A 226 -25.19 25.63 0.37
CA LEU A 226 -24.78 25.80 -1.00
C LEU A 226 -24.12 27.18 -1.12
N TYR A 227 -22.83 27.23 -1.37
CA TYR A 227 -22.16 28.45 -1.79
C TYR A 227 -21.88 28.38 -3.27
N THR A 228 -22.50 29.28 -4.02
CA THR A 228 -22.03 29.66 -5.35
C THR A 228 -20.85 30.61 -5.15
N SER A 229 -19.72 30.37 -5.78
CA SER A 229 -18.60 31.30 -5.76
C SER A 229 -19.07 32.61 -6.43
N PRO A 230 -18.99 33.78 -5.75
CA PRO A 230 -19.29 35.04 -6.40
C PRO A 230 -18.29 35.27 -7.52
N SER A 231 -18.81 35.74 -8.67
CA SER A 231 -17.97 36.19 -9.79
C SER A 231 -16.97 37.25 -9.32
N PRO A 232 -15.73 37.26 -9.83
CA PRO A 232 -14.76 38.30 -9.51
C PRO A 232 -15.25 39.75 -9.82
N ARG A 233 -16.36 39.89 -10.55
CA ARG A 233 -16.93 41.18 -10.90
C ARG A 233 -17.82 41.83 -9.84
N ASP A 234 -18.15 41.10 -8.78
CA ASP A 234 -19.04 41.59 -7.70
C ASP A 234 -18.27 42.22 -6.52
N ARG A 235 -17.00 42.56 -6.71
CA ARG A 235 -16.21 43.38 -5.79
C ARG A 235 -16.11 44.80 -6.31
N THR A 236 -17.12 45.57 -6.16
CA THR A 236 -17.08 47.06 -6.15
C THR A 236 -17.35 47.52 -4.72
#